data_c388a25da4a15071cf2988ed98aafb80
#
_entry.id   c388a25da4a15071cf2988ed98aafb80
#
_cell.length_a   1.000
_cell.length_b   1.000
_cell.length_c   1.000
_cell.angle_alpha   90.00
_cell.angle_beta   90.00
_cell.angle_gamma   90.00
#
_symmetry.space_group_name_H-M   'P 1'
#
loop_
_entity.id
_entity.type
_entity.pdbx_description
1 polymer ?
#
loop_
_entity_poly.entity_id
_entity_poly.type
_entity_poly.pdbx_seq_one_letter_code
_entity_poly.pdbx_strand_id
1 'polypeptide(L)'
;MYIPQKQLETLTKILQPSKVIVVYGPRRCGKTTLLNEFLKGVNLRYLLVSGEDIVVQNYLSSQSIEKLLSFVGANQLLVIDEAQKINNIGMNLKLIVDHMKDVKIIATGSSSFDLAKNLGEPL
;
A
#
# COMPACT_ATOMS: atom_id res chain seq x y z
N MET A 1 13.39 -0.88 16.06
CA MET A 1 12.75 -2.20 16.20
C MET A 1 13.32 -3.17 15.19
N TYR A 2 13.56 -4.38 15.62
CA TYR A 2 14.12 -5.41 14.75
C TYR A 2 13.07 -5.99 13.79
N ILE A 3 13.43 -6.10 12.51
CA ILE A 3 12.55 -6.68 11.50
C ILE A 3 13.12 -8.03 11.10
N PRO A 4 12.37 -9.12 11.32
CA PRO A 4 12.85 -10.44 10.92
C PRO A 4 13.06 -10.54 9.42
N GLN A 5 14.17 -11.11 9.01
CA GLN A 5 14.47 -11.34 7.59
C GLN A 5 13.37 -12.13 6.91
N LYS A 6 12.73 -13.02 7.64
CA LYS A 6 11.64 -13.84 7.12
C LYS A 6 10.46 -13.01 6.61
N GLN A 7 10.12 -11.91 7.32
CA GLN A 7 9.01 -11.06 6.88
C GLN A 7 9.35 -10.31 5.60
N LEU A 8 10.61 -9.89 5.44
CA LEU A 8 11.03 -9.24 4.21
C LEU A 8 10.97 -10.20 3.03
N GLU A 9 11.39 -11.44 3.23
CA GLU A 9 11.31 -12.45 2.19
C GLU A 9 9.87 -12.76 1.82
N THR A 10 8.95 -12.78 2.80
CA THR A 10 7.54 -13.02 2.56
C THR A 10 6.95 -11.93 1.70
N LEU A 11 7.26 -10.65 2.01
CA LEU A 11 6.78 -9.53 1.20
C LEU A 11 7.23 -9.67 -0.25
N THR A 12 8.49 -10.00 -0.46
CA THR A 12 9.02 -10.15 -1.81
C THR A 12 8.30 -11.27 -2.57
N LYS A 13 8.01 -12.38 -1.89
CA LYS A 13 7.39 -13.53 -2.54
C LYS A 13 5.95 -13.30 -2.93
N ILE A 14 5.17 -12.57 -2.10
CA ILE A 14 3.74 -12.40 -2.35
C ILE A 14 3.40 -11.13 -3.11
N LEU A 15 4.38 -10.26 -3.35
CA LEU A 15 4.16 -9.01 -4.06
C LEU A 15 3.91 -9.29 -5.54
N GLN A 16 2.71 -9.01 -6.01
CA GLN A 16 2.29 -9.31 -7.38
C GLN A 16 1.56 -8.12 -8.00
N PRO A 17 1.67 -7.96 -9.33
CA PRO A 17 0.91 -6.91 -10.03
C PRO A 17 -0.59 -7.09 -9.83
N SER A 18 -1.31 -5.99 -9.78
CA SER A 18 -2.76 -5.95 -9.65
C SER A 18 -3.27 -6.53 -8.33
N LYS A 19 -2.41 -6.65 -7.32
CA LYS A 19 -2.79 -7.11 -6.00
C LYS A 19 -2.40 -6.12 -4.93
N VAL A 20 -3.21 -6.05 -3.88
CA VAL A 20 -2.93 -5.22 -2.71
C VAL A 20 -2.54 -6.12 -1.56
N ILE A 21 -1.37 -5.87 -1.00
CA ILE A 21 -0.91 -6.58 0.19
C ILE A 21 -1.19 -5.68 1.39
N VAL A 22 -1.91 -6.20 2.38
CA VAL A 22 -2.24 -5.43 3.57
C VAL A 22 -1.39 -5.92 4.74
N VAL A 23 -0.69 -4.98 5.37
CA VAL A 23 0.13 -5.27 6.54
C VAL A 23 -0.59 -4.70 7.77
N TYR A 24 -1.06 -5.58 8.64
CA TYR A 24 -1.78 -5.17 9.85
C TYR A 24 -0.86 -5.09 11.04
N GLY A 25 -1.21 -4.24 11.98
CA GLY A 25 -0.52 -4.18 13.27
C GLY A 25 -0.82 -2.88 13.99
N PRO A 26 -0.55 -2.84 15.29
CA PRO A 26 -0.66 -1.60 16.03
C PRO A 26 0.29 -0.54 15.46
N ARG A 27 -0.07 0.71 15.64
CA ARG A 27 0.68 1.83 15.08
C ARG A 27 2.17 1.83 15.43
N ARG A 28 2.53 1.30 16.59
CA ARG A 28 3.92 1.32 17.09
C ARG A 28 4.60 -0.03 17.05
N CYS A 29 4.21 -0.91 16.15
CA CYS A 29 4.80 -2.24 16.09
C CYS A 29 5.86 -2.41 15.01
N GLY A 30 6.36 -1.30 14.45
CA GLY A 30 7.44 -1.36 13.49
C GLY A 30 7.01 -1.52 12.05
N LYS A 31 5.76 -1.25 11.72
CA LYS A 31 5.29 -1.34 10.32
C LYS A 31 6.09 -0.42 9.41
N THR A 32 6.30 0.82 9.83
CA THR A 32 7.04 1.78 9.03
C THR A 32 8.49 1.35 8.85
N THR A 33 9.08 0.79 9.92
CA THR A 33 10.45 0.28 9.83
C THR A 33 10.53 -0.90 8.87
N LEU A 34 9.55 -1.80 8.92
CA LEU A 34 9.49 -2.93 7.99
C LEU A 34 9.43 -2.44 6.55
N LEU A 35 8.57 -1.46 6.27
CA LEU A 35 8.45 -0.92 4.92
C LEU A 35 9.75 -0.27 4.46
N ASN A 36 10.40 0.51 5.31
CA ASN A 36 11.65 1.17 4.94
C ASN A 36 12.74 0.15 4.64
N GLU A 37 12.85 -0.91 5.44
CA GLU A 37 13.83 -1.95 5.19
C GLU A 37 13.55 -2.70 3.88
N PHE A 38 12.27 -2.98 3.62
CA PHE A 38 11.87 -3.62 2.37
C PHE A 38 12.25 -2.74 1.16
N LEU A 39 11.95 -1.44 1.25
CA LEU A 39 12.18 -0.53 0.12
C LEU A 39 13.67 -0.30 -0.17
N LYS A 40 14.53 -0.48 0.81
CA LYS A 40 15.97 -0.37 0.57
C LYS A 40 16.47 -1.41 -0.42
N GLY A 41 15.83 -2.57 -0.45
CA GLY A 41 16.25 -3.66 -1.33
C GLY A 41 15.40 -3.83 -2.58
N VAL A 42 14.35 -3.03 -2.74
CA VAL A 42 13.45 -3.22 -3.86
C VAL A 42 14.01 -2.57 -5.12
N ASN A 43 13.88 -3.26 -6.24
CA ASN A 43 14.41 -2.79 -7.52
C ASN A 43 13.27 -2.31 -8.42
N LEU A 44 12.32 -1.58 -7.85
CA LEU A 44 11.16 -1.04 -8.56
C LEU A 44 11.10 0.47 -8.29
N ARG A 45 10.54 1.19 -9.25
CA ARG A 45 10.23 2.59 -9.02
C ARG A 45 9.01 2.64 -8.10
N TYR A 46 9.18 3.20 -6.92
CA TYR A 46 8.11 3.20 -5.93
C TYR A 46 7.73 4.59 -5.47
N LEU A 47 6.49 4.69 -4.95
CA LEU A 47 5.97 5.88 -4.32
C LEU A 47 5.51 5.49 -2.92
N LEU A 48 6.13 6.09 -1.90
CA LEU A 48 5.76 5.86 -0.50
C LEU A 48 5.01 7.07 0.02
N VAL A 49 3.79 6.87 0.48
CA VAL A 49 2.94 7.96 0.97
C VAL A 49 2.29 7.57 2.29
N SER A 50 1.80 8.57 3.02
CA SER A 50 1.12 8.35 4.28
C SER A 50 -0.35 8.75 4.16
N GLY A 51 -1.23 7.89 4.69
CA GLY A 51 -2.65 8.20 4.75
C GLY A 51 -3.00 9.36 5.67
N GLU A 52 -2.03 9.83 6.46
CA GLU A 52 -2.23 11.00 7.32
C GLU A 52 -2.01 12.32 6.57
N ASP A 53 -1.46 12.27 5.37
CA ASP A 53 -1.22 13.45 4.54
C ASP A 53 -2.50 13.84 3.82
N ILE A 54 -2.94 15.10 3.98
CA ILE A 54 -4.20 15.56 3.41
C ILE A 54 -4.19 15.55 1.88
N VAL A 55 -3.05 15.82 1.26
CA VAL A 55 -2.94 15.78 -0.21
C VAL A 55 -3.11 14.33 -0.69
N VAL A 56 -2.49 13.39 -0.01
CA VAL A 56 -2.64 11.97 -0.32
C VAL A 56 -4.09 11.54 -0.16
N GLN A 57 -4.74 11.97 0.92
CA GLN A 57 -6.15 11.67 1.16
C GLN A 57 -7.02 12.19 0.01
N ASN A 58 -6.75 13.40 -0.46
CA ASN A 58 -7.53 13.99 -1.54
C ASN A 58 -7.45 13.18 -2.84
N TYR A 59 -6.26 12.71 -3.18
CA TYR A 59 -6.10 11.89 -4.38
C TYR A 59 -6.70 10.49 -4.20
N LEU A 60 -6.40 9.85 -3.08
CA LEU A 60 -6.77 8.44 -2.88
C LEU A 60 -8.20 8.24 -2.37
N SER A 61 -8.95 9.32 -2.16
CA SER A 61 -10.38 9.26 -1.88
C SER A 61 -11.22 9.81 -3.04
N SER A 62 -10.59 10.16 -4.13
CA SER A 62 -11.24 10.92 -5.21
C SER A 62 -12.24 10.13 -6.02
N GLN A 63 -12.10 8.81 -6.08
CA GLN A 63 -12.89 7.93 -6.94
C GLN A 63 -12.81 8.35 -8.41
N SER A 64 -11.78 9.10 -8.77
CA SER A 64 -11.54 9.57 -10.13
C SER A 64 -10.37 8.80 -10.71
N ILE A 65 -10.62 8.04 -11.77
CA ILE A 65 -9.57 7.27 -12.43
C ILE A 65 -8.46 8.19 -12.90
N GLU A 66 -8.80 9.35 -13.47
CA GLU A 66 -7.78 10.29 -13.92
C GLU A 66 -6.86 10.74 -12.80
N LYS A 67 -7.44 11.10 -11.64
CA LYS A 67 -6.64 11.55 -10.51
C LYS A 67 -5.81 10.40 -9.93
N LEU A 68 -6.38 9.21 -9.84
CA LEU A 68 -5.69 8.06 -9.31
C LEU A 68 -4.52 7.65 -10.20
N LEU A 69 -4.73 7.60 -11.51
CA LEU A 69 -3.65 7.25 -12.44
C LEU A 69 -2.56 8.31 -12.45
N SER A 70 -2.95 9.58 -12.36
CA SER A 70 -1.99 10.68 -12.28
C SER A 70 -1.17 10.59 -11.00
N PHE A 71 -1.79 10.22 -9.89
CA PHE A 71 -1.11 10.08 -8.61
C PHE A 71 -0.06 8.97 -8.65
N VAL A 72 -0.41 7.82 -9.18
CA VAL A 72 0.53 6.69 -9.29
C VAL A 72 1.62 6.99 -10.31
N GLY A 73 1.24 7.61 -11.43
CA GLY A 73 2.18 7.98 -12.46
C GLY A 73 2.91 6.79 -13.05
N ALA A 74 4.23 6.91 -13.20
CA ALA A 74 5.06 5.85 -13.75
C ALA A 74 5.62 4.90 -12.69
N ASN A 75 5.14 4.99 -11.45
CA ASN A 75 5.63 4.12 -10.39
C ASN A 75 5.11 2.69 -10.56
N GLN A 76 5.94 1.75 -10.22
CA GLN A 76 5.62 0.33 -10.32
C GLN A 76 5.11 -0.25 -9.01
N LEU A 77 5.35 0.47 -7.92
CA LEU A 77 4.96 0.06 -6.57
C LEU A 77 4.41 1.27 -5.83
N LEU A 78 3.23 1.11 -5.24
CA LEU A 78 2.62 2.13 -4.40
C LEU A 78 2.56 1.60 -2.99
N VAL A 79 3.15 2.32 -2.04
CA VAL A 79 3.16 1.95 -0.63
C VAL A 79 2.43 3.02 0.15
N ILE A 80 1.39 2.63 0.87
CA ILE A 80 0.54 3.55 1.63
C ILE A 80 0.60 3.17 3.10
N ASP A 81 1.25 4.02 3.90
CA ASP A 81 1.30 3.82 5.34
C ASP A 81 0.04 4.43 5.97
N GLU A 82 -0.52 3.79 6.99
CA GLU A 82 -1.74 4.24 7.67
C GLU A 82 -2.91 4.46 6.71
N ALA A 83 -3.13 3.49 5.83
CA ALA A 83 -4.13 3.61 4.77
C ALA A 83 -5.56 3.78 5.31
N GLN A 84 -5.83 3.29 6.52
CA GLN A 84 -7.17 3.42 7.10
C GLN A 84 -7.59 4.87 7.35
N LYS A 85 -6.65 5.81 7.30
CA LYS A 85 -6.96 7.23 7.44
C LYS A 85 -7.59 7.83 6.19
N ILE A 86 -7.58 7.10 5.08
CA ILE A 86 -8.10 7.59 3.81
C ILE A 86 -9.52 7.06 3.60
N ASN A 87 -10.47 7.97 3.36
CA ASN A 87 -11.86 7.59 3.12
C ASN A 87 -11.97 6.77 1.83
N ASN A 88 -12.75 5.70 1.89
CA ASN A 88 -13.03 4.84 0.72
C ASN A 88 -11.76 4.32 0.05
N ILE A 89 -10.70 4.10 0.83
CA ILE A 89 -9.44 3.66 0.25
C ILE A 89 -9.59 2.34 -0.49
N GLY A 90 -10.42 1.43 0.01
CA GLY A 90 -10.63 0.14 -0.65
C GLY A 90 -11.13 0.28 -2.07
N MET A 91 -12.16 1.11 -2.27
CA MET A 91 -12.73 1.33 -3.60
C MET A 91 -11.72 1.98 -4.53
N ASN A 92 -10.96 2.96 -4.01
CA ASN A 92 -9.98 3.66 -4.82
C ASN A 92 -8.82 2.76 -5.22
N LEU A 93 -8.35 1.91 -4.33
CA LEU A 93 -7.28 0.95 -4.68
C LEU A 93 -7.78 -0.06 -5.70
N LYS A 94 -9.03 -0.46 -5.62
CA LYS A 94 -9.60 -1.37 -6.61
C LYS A 94 -9.62 -0.71 -7.99
N LEU A 95 -9.97 0.57 -8.06
CA LEU A 95 -9.93 1.30 -9.33
C LEU A 95 -8.51 1.32 -9.91
N ILE A 96 -7.51 1.52 -9.05
CA ILE A 96 -6.12 1.52 -9.51
C ILE A 96 -5.74 0.15 -10.08
N VAL A 97 -5.98 -0.93 -9.35
CA VAL A 97 -5.55 -2.25 -9.82
C VAL A 97 -6.33 -2.71 -11.04
N ASP A 98 -7.57 -2.27 -11.19
CA ASP A 98 -8.37 -2.63 -12.36
C ASP A 98 -7.89 -1.90 -13.62
N HIS A 99 -7.30 -0.73 -13.48
CA HIS A 99 -6.88 0.10 -14.62
C HIS A 99 -5.37 0.14 -14.83
N MET A 100 -4.58 -0.25 -13.83
CA MET A 100 -3.12 -0.29 -13.91
C MET A 100 -2.66 -1.70 -13.58
N LYS A 101 -2.64 -2.57 -14.57
CA LYS A 101 -2.42 -4.00 -14.35
C LYS A 101 -1.02 -4.35 -13.83
N ASP A 102 -0.05 -3.49 -14.07
CA ASP A 102 1.32 -3.78 -13.68
C ASP A 102 1.71 -3.21 -12.32
N VAL A 103 0.83 -2.46 -11.68
CA VAL A 103 1.17 -1.83 -10.40
C VAL A 103 1.04 -2.83 -9.25
N LYS A 104 1.95 -2.73 -8.30
CA LYS A 104 1.92 -3.49 -7.05
C LYS A 104 1.59 -2.51 -5.92
N ILE A 105 0.79 -2.93 -4.95
CA ILE A 105 0.37 -2.04 -3.87
C ILE A 105 0.57 -2.72 -2.52
N ILE A 106 1.17 -1.98 -1.59
CA ILE A 106 1.28 -2.38 -0.19
C ILE A 106 0.59 -1.30 0.65
N ALA A 107 -0.33 -1.71 1.50
CA ALA A 107 -1.02 -0.79 2.39
C ALA A 107 -0.88 -1.27 3.83
N THR A 108 -0.58 -0.36 4.75
CA THR A 108 -0.54 -0.72 6.17
C THR A 108 -1.75 -0.12 6.88
N GLY A 109 -2.16 -0.75 7.96
CA GLY A 109 -3.27 -0.27 8.76
C GLY A 109 -3.37 -0.97 10.10
N SER A 110 -4.30 -0.53 10.93
CA SER A 110 -4.56 -1.18 12.21
C SER A 110 -5.30 -2.50 11.99
N SER A 111 -5.33 -3.33 13.02
CA SER A 111 -5.97 -4.63 12.95
C SER A 111 -7.49 -4.56 12.72
N SER A 112 -8.10 -3.40 12.96
CA SER A 112 -9.54 -3.22 12.71
C SER A 112 -9.85 -2.85 11.26
N PHE A 113 -8.83 -2.58 10.46
CA PHE A 113 -8.96 -2.19 9.07
C PHE A 113 -9.23 -3.45 8.23
N ASP A 114 -10.32 -3.49 7.48
CA ASP A 114 -10.74 -4.69 6.79
C ASP A 114 -10.56 -4.63 5.27
N LEU A 115 -9.60 -3.85 4.80
CA LEU A 115 -9.30 -3.72 3.38
C LEU A 115 -9.04 -5.07 2.71
N ALA A 116 -8.39 -5.98 3.41
CA ALA A 116 -8.03 -7.29 2.87
C ALA A 116 -9.23 -8.13 2.44
N LYS A 117 -10.40 -7.92 3.04
CA LYS A 117 -11.60 -8.65 2.67
C LYS A 117 -11.99 -8.39 1.23
N ASN A 118 -11.69 -7.22 0.73
CA ASN A 118 -12.17 -6.78 -0.58
C ASN A 118 -11.09 -6.75 -1.64
N LEU A 119 -9.84 -6.58 -1.28
CA LEU A 119 -8.81 -6.24 -2.26
C LEU A 119 -7.54 -7.07 -2.21
N GLY A 120 -7.13 -7.52 -1.05
CA GLY A 120 -5.82 -8.11 -0.93
C GLY A 120 -5.75 -9.23 0.07
N GLU A 121 -4.53 -9.68 0.32
CA GLU A 121 -4.27 -10.72 1.29
C GLU A 121 -3.51 -10.14 2.47
N PRO A 122 -3.90 -10.47 3.71
CA PRO A 122 -3.14 -10.02 4.86
C PRO A 122 -1.78 -10.70 4.92
N LEU A 123 -0.82 -9.96 5.34
CA LEU A 123 0.51 -10.49 5.57
C LEU A 123 0.59 -11.13 6.96
#